data_4487869986bf5a4b4b1ee8aca93eb06d
#
_entry.id   4487869986bf5a4b4b1ee8aca93eb06d
#
_cell.length_a   1.000
_cell.length_b   1.000
_cell.length_c   1.000
_cell.angle_alpha   90.00
_cell.angle_beta   90.00
_cell.angle_gamma   90.00
#
_symmetry.space_group_name_H-M   'P 1'
#
loop_
_entity.id
_entity.type
_entity.pdbx_description
1 polymer ?
#
loop_
_entity_poly.entity_id
_entity_poly.type
_entity_poly.pdbx_seq_one_letter_code
_entity_poly.pdbx_strand_id
1 'polypeptide(L)'
;MTLTAPAGPGLDPARLERWETHLKTRYLNTGILPNALTLVYHRGQVVHQRVQGLADVEAGTPLRDDHIFRIYSMTKPITSLAFMMLVEDGLTALSDPVSSVLPEWSNLGVWTGGTLGNFTGEPPRRPMQMVDLLRHTSGLSYHIQQGGHLDGAYRDLSLGVKTTLPEFVAALADLPLEHEPGEHWHYSAATDVLGYVIERLSGQPFEDFVRDRILTPLGMTDTAFSVPTDKLGRFMPCYALTGQGRVLFDPAAGRFARPPHFVSGGGGLVSTAADYLRLCRLFLRGGELDGTRLISPKTMELMTRNHLPGGADIAGMALTPIAVSETSAAGVGFGLGFAVTLDPVRTMRAGNAGDYSWGGAAGTYFWVDPVEDLTVIFMTQLLLSPDRVRDDLRTFVYAALTDTPTRPRSLA
;
A
#
# COMPACT_ATOMS: atom_id res chain seq x y z
N MET A 1 0.91 -12.01 24.70
CA MET A 1 2.24 -12.41 25.20
C MET A 1 3.23 -11.33 24.80
N THR A 2 3.92 -10.70 25.73
CA THR A 2 4.78 -9.56 25.46
C THR A 2 6.18 -10.09 25.21
N LEU A 3 6.60 -10.19 23.96
CA LEU A 3 7.98 -10.50 23.63
C LEU A 3 8.80 -9.21 23.79
N THR A 4 9.35 -8.98 24.99
CA THR A 4 10.50 -8.11 25.15
C THR A 4 11.72 -8.93 24.76
N ALA A 5 12.08 -8.95 23.48
CA ALA A 5 13.41 -9.37 23.10
C ALA A 5 14.42 -8.42 23.78
N PRO A 6 15.57 -8.90 24.22
CA PRO A 6 16.63 -8.00 24.65
C PRO A 6 16.91 -7.03 23.51
N ALA A 7 17.12 -5.75 23.86
CA ALA A 7 17.45 -4.73 22.88
C ALA A 7 18.58 -5.20 21.98
N GLY A 8 18.29 -5.35 20.70
CA GLY A 8 19.33 -5.51 19.71
C GLY A 8 20.20 -4.25 19.70
N PRO A 9 21.48 -4.34 19.34
CA PRO A 9 22.35 -3.18 19.28
C PRO A 9 21.73 -2.13 18.35
N GLY A 10 21.65 -0.88 18.81
CA GLY A 10 21.22 0.27 18.01
C GLY A 10 19.81 0.81 18.26
N LEU A 11 19.00 0.20 19.16
CA LEU A 11 17.70 0.74 19.59
C LEU A 11 17.54 0.70 21.12
N ASP A 12 17.03 1.79 21.69
CA ASP A 12 16.72 1.92 23.10
C ASP A 12 15.26 1.45 23.39
N PRO A 13 15.06 0.33 24.08
CA PRO A 13 13.72 -0.19 24.37
C PRO A 13 12.89 0.74 25.23
N ALA A 14 13.51 1.46 26.15
CA ALA A 14 12.80 2.39 27.03
C ALA A 14 12.19 3.56 26.24
N ARG A 15 12.82 3.94 25.12
CA ARG A 15 12.28 4.94 24.21
C ARG A 15 11.13 4.39 23.36
N LEU A 16 11.18 3.12 22.96
CA LEU A 16 10.04 2.46 22.28
C LEU A 16 8.83 2.31 23.20
N GLU A 17 9.03 2.03 24.50
CA GLU A 17 7.92 2.00 25.48
C GLU A 17 7.23 3.37 25.64
N ARG A 18 7.90 4.46 25.34
CA ARG A 18 7.27 5.80 25.32
C ARG A 18 6.21 5.90 24.20
N TRP A 19 6.45 5.24 23.06
CA TRP A 19 5.45 5.13 22.00
C TRP A 19 4.21 4.40 22.50
N GLU A 20 4.36 3.27 23.18
CA GLU A 20 3.23 2.49 23.66
C GLU A 20 2.38 3.27 24.68
N THR A 21 3.04 4.04 25.54
CA THR A 21 2.37 4.94 26.48
C THR A 21 1.63 6.05 25.74
N HIS A 22 2.26 6.67 24.76
CA HIS A 22 1.67 7.72 23.92
C HIS A 22 0.45 7.20 23.15
N LEU A 23 0.61 6.06 22.47
CA LEU A 23 -0.46 5.39 21.74
C LEU A 23 -1.68 5.12 22.64
N LYS A 24 -1.43 4.54 23.82
CA LYS A 24 -2.48 4.24 24.79
C LYS A 24 -3.21 5.49 25.27
N THR A 25 -2.47 6.52 25.67
CA THR A 25 -3.07 7.72 26.28
C THR A 25 -3.76 8.60 25.25
N ARG A 26 -3.19 8.74 24.06
CA ARG A 26 -3.69 9.68 23.06
C ARG A 26 -4.74 9.09 22.14
N TYR A 27 -4.68 7.79 21.85
CA TYR A 27 -5.51 7.19 20.80
C TYR A 27 -6.43 6.07 21.30
N LEU A 28 -5.95 5.18 22.16
CA LEU A 28 -6.78 4.06 22.64
C LEU A 28 -7.72 4.48 23.77
N ASN A 29 -7.21 5.12 24.81
CA ASN A 29 -8.05 5.56 25.96
C ASN A 29 -9.04 6.65 25.58
N THR A 30 -8.77 7.41 24.54
CA THR A 30 -9.70 8.43 23.98
C THR A 30 -10.79 7.81 23.10
N GLY A 31 -10.70 6.50 22.80
CA GLY A 31 -11.66 5.82 21.96
C GLY A 31 -11.47 6.07 20.45
N ILE A 32 -10.41 6.79 20.03
CA ILE A 32 -10.12 7.04 18.61
C ILE A 32 -9.79 5.71 17.92
N LEU A 33 -8.72 5.03 18.34
CA LEU A 33 -8.38 3.71 17.79
C LEU A 33 -9.08 2.59 18.58
N PRO A 34 -9.58 1.53 17.90
CA PRO A 34 -10.09 0.34 18.57
C PRO A 34 -8.95 -0.52 19.14
N ASN A 35 -7.85 -0.56 18.41
CA ASN A 35 -6.70 -1.42 18.64
C ASN A 35 -5.46 -0.90 17.94
N ALA A 36 -4.33 -1.46 18.27
CA ALA A 36 -3.08 -1.28 17.55
C ALA A 36 -2.12 -2.44 17.78
N LEU A 37 -1.42 -2.83 16.73
CA LEU A 37 -0.25 -3.69 16.76
C LEU A 37 0.92 -2.91 16.18
N THR A 38 1.99 -2.75 16.97
CA THR A 38 3.26 -2.16 16.54
C THR A 38 4.32 -3.24 16.48
N LEU A 39 5.03 -3.35 15.35
CA LEU A 39 6.15 -4.27 15.16
C LEU A 39 7.33 -3.49 14.59
N VAL A 40 8.50 -3.61 15.25
CA VAL A 40 9.78 -3.03 14.80
C VAL A 40 10.78 -4.15 14.59
N TYR A 41 11.27 -4.27 13.38
CA TYR A 41 12.36 -5.16 12.98
C TYR A 41 13.58 -4.32 12.66
N HIS A 42 14.71 -4.67 13.28
CA HIS A 42 15.95 -3.92 13.12
C HIS A 42 17.16 -4.87 13.13
N ARG A 43 18.06 -4.72 12.17
CA ARG A 43 19.32 -5.48 12.07
C ARG A 43 19.14 -6.99 12.28
N GLY A 44 18.19 -7.57 11.58
CA GLY A 44 18.01 -9.02 11.55
C GLY A 44 17.02 -9.59 12.56
N GLN A 45 16.46 -8.81 13.47
CA GLN A 45 15.58 -9.32 14.54
C GLN A 45 14.38 -8.40 14.82
N VAL A 46 13.29 -8.98 15.34
CA VAL A 46 12.17 -8.22 15.90
C VAL A 46 12.60 -7.68 17.26
N VAL A 47 12.78 -6.38 17.37
CA VAL A 47 13.23 -5.70 18.60
C VAL A 47 12.06 -5.16 19.44
N HIS A 48 10.88 -5.04 18.84
CA HIS A 48 9.68 -4.58 19.53
C HIS A 48 8.45 -5.16 18.85
N GLN A 49 7.53 -5.72 19.65
CA GLN A 49 6.20 -6.13 19.20
C GLN A 49 5.23 -5.94 20.36
N ARG A 50 4.18 -5.16 20.12
CA ARG A 50 3.13 -4.87 21.10
C ARG A 50 1.76 -4.91 20.45
N VAL A 51 0.81 -5.46 21.18
CA VAL A 51 -0.62 -5.45 20.87
C VAL A 51 -1.38 -4.76 21.98
N GLN A 52 -2.30 -3.86 21.62
CA GLN A 52 -3.11 -3.10 22.56
C GLN A 52 -4.54 -2.93 22.04
N GLY A 53 -5.50 -2.78 22.94
CA GLY A 53 -6.90 -2.55 22.60
C GLY A 53 -7.69 -3.81 22.27
N LEU A 54 -8.81 -3.64 21.58
CA LEU A 54 -9.79 -4.67 21.31
C LEU A 54 -9.87 -5.01 19.82
N ALA A 55 -9.81 -6.28 19.49
CA ALA A 55 -10.09 -6.78 18.15
C ALA A 55 -11.55 -6.54 17.78
N ASP A 56 -12.45 -6.84 18.71
CA ASP A 56 -13.89 -6.59 18.59
C ASP A 56 -14.33 -5.76 19.80
N VAL A 57 -14.79 -4.55 19.54
CA VAL A 57 -15.16 -3.59 20.59
C VAL A 57 -16.50 -3.97 21.22
N GLU A 58 -17.44 -4.42 20.40
CA GLU A 58 -18.78 -4.80 20.84
C GLU A 58 -18.75 -6.08 21.69
N ALA A 59 -17.93 -7.05 21.30
CA ALA A 59 -17.73 -8.29 22.04
C ALA A 59 -16.72 -8.19 23.19
N GLY A 60 -15.98 -7.08 23.27
CA GLY A 60 -14.90 -6.92 24.26
C GLY A 60 -13.71 -7.86 24.04
N THR A 61 -13.50 -8.37 22.82
CA THR A 61 -12.45 -9.33 22.52
C THR A 61 -11.09 -8.64 22.43
N PRO A 62 -10.08 -9.02 23.25
CA PRO A 62 -8.75 -8.41 23.16
C PRO A 62 -8.06 -8.67 21.83
N LEU A 63 -7.24 -7.70 21.38
CA LEU A 63 -6.36 -7.90 20.23
C LEU A 63 -5.27 -8.94 20.57
N ARG A 64 -4.96 -9.80 19.59
CA ARG A 64 -3.82 -10.73 19.61
C ARG A 64 -2.90 -10.45 18.43
N ASP A 65 -1.68 -10.92 18.48
CA ASP A 65 -0.65 -10.77 17.45
C ASP A 65 -0.93 -11.59 16.18
N ASP A 66 -1.75 -12.63 16.29
CA ASP A 66 -2.16 -13.50 15.19
C ASP A 66 -3.46 -13.09 14.49
N HIS A 67 -4.05 -11.95 14.88
CA HIS A 67 -5.25 -11.46 14.20
C HIS A 67 -4.98 -11.07 12.77
N ILE A 68 -5.97 -11.33 11.91
CA ILE A 68 -5.93 -11.02 10.49
C ILE A 68 -6.58 -9.65 10.25
N PHE A 69 -5.85 -8.78 9.58
CA PHE A 69 -6.24 -7.40 9.29
C PHE A 69 -6.61 -7.22 7.82
N ARG A 70 -7.58 -6.38 7.51
CA ARG A 70 -7.72 -5.82 6.16
C ARG A 70 -6.56 -4.87 5.93
N ILE A 71 -5.73 -5.16 4.94
CA ILE A 71 -4.56 -4.32 4.66
C ILE A 71 -4.80 -3.29 3.56
N TYR A 72 -5.95 -3.38 2.88
CA TYR A 72 -6.33 -2.45 1.81
C TYR A 72 -5.14 -2.10 0.90
N SER A 73 -4.80 -0.81 0.78
CA SER A 73 -3.76 -0.33 -0.16
C SER A 73 -2.36 -0.87 0.11
N MET A 74 -2.08 -1.49 1.25
CA MET A 74 -0.85 -2.28 1.42
C MET A 74 -0.81 -3.54 0.51
N THR A 75 -1.88 -3.83 -0.24
CA THR A 75 -1.91 -4.78 -1.35
C THR A 75 -1.05 -4.31 -2.53
N LYS A 76 -0.97 -3.00 -2.79
CA LYS A 76 -0.31 -2.43 -3.97
C LYS A 76 1.16 -2.82 -4.15
N PRO A 77 2.00 -2.82 -3.10
CA PRO A 77 3.37 -3.31 -3.20
C PRO A 77 3.46 -4.77 -3.66
N ILE A 78 2.52 -5.62 -3.24
CA ILE A 78 2.48 -7.04 -3.64
C ILE A 78 2.10 -7.16 -5.12
N THR A 79 1.10 -6.41 -5.57
CA THR A 79 0.70 -6.37 -6.98
C THR A 79 1.83 -5.82 -7.87
N SER A 80 2.52 -4.78 -7.40
CA SER A 80 3.67 -4.21 -8.13
C SER A 80 4.84 -5.20 -8.20
N LEU A 81 5.13 -5.92 -7.11
CA LEU A 81 6.11 -7.00 -7.11
C LEU A 81 5.74 -8.09 -8.12
N ALA A 82 4.47 -8.53 -8.16
CA ALA A 82 3.98 -9.51 -9.12
C ALA A 82 4.22 -9.07 -10.57
N PHE A 83 3.92 -7.81 -10.90
CA PHE A 83 4.18 -7.26 -12.22
C PHE A 83 5.68 -7.22 -12.54
N MET A 84 6.53 -6.80 -11.60
CA MET A 84 7.98 -6.73 -11.82
C MET A 84 8.62 -8.11 -12.00
N MET A 85 8.03 -9.17 -11.44
CA MET A 85 8.44 -10.55 -11.75
C MET A 85 8.19 -10.88 -13.22
N LEU A 86 7.07 -10.45 -13.80
CA LEU A 86 6.78 -10.64 -15.24
C LEU A 86 7.70 -9.81 -16.13
N VAL A 87 8.16 -8.65 -15.65
CA VAL A 87 9.22 -7.88 -16.35
C VAL A 87 10.53 -8.66 -16.34
N GLU A 88 10.94 -9.27 -15.23
CA GLU A 88 12.14 -10.13 -15.18
C GLU A 88 11.99 -11.40 -16.01
N ASP A 89 10.77 -11.95 -16.10
CA ASP A 89 10.45 -13.09 -16.98
C ASP A 89 10.45 -12.69 -18.49
N GLY A 90 10.63 -11.40 -18.82
CA GLY A 90 10.71 -10.89 -20.20
C GLY A 90 9.36 -10.83 -20.92
N LEU A 91 8.23 -10.88 -20.18
CA LEU A 91 6.89 -10.88 -20.79
C LEU A 91 6.40 -9.46 -21.13
N THR A 92 6.99 -8.43 -20.54
CA THR A 92 6.68 -7.02 -20.77
C THR A 92 7.82 -6.14 -20.31
N ALA A 93 7.78 -4.85 -20.66
CA ALA A 93 8.69 -3.83 -20.17
C ALA A 93 7.93 -2.64 -19.57
N LEU A 94 8.60 -1.87 -18.70
CA LEU A 94 8.01 -0.67 -18.08
C LEU A 94 7.57 0.38 -19.13
N SER A 95 8.24 0.43 -20.27
CA SER A 95 7.97 1.35 -21.38
C SER A 95 6.91 0.85 -22.35
N ASP A 96 6.46 -0.39 -22.23
CA ASP A 96 5.47 -0.93 -23.16
C ASP A 96 4.13 -0.19 -22.98
N PRO A 97 3.42 0.06 -24.10
CA PRO A 97 2.07 0.58 -24.05
C PRO A 97 1.13 -0.39 -23.33
N VAL A 98 0.27 0.11 -22.46
CA VAL A 98 -0.75 -0.73 -21.79
C VAL A 98 -1.66 -1.39 -22.83
N SER A 99 -1.92 -0.73 -23.96
CA SER A 99 -2.71 -1.26 -25.07
C SER A 99 -2.08 -2.46 -25.77
N SER A 100 -0.81 -2.77 -25.56
CA SER A 100 -0.21 -4.02 -26.08
C SER A 100 -0.76 -5.27 -25.38
N VAL A 101 -1.26 -5.12 -24.16
CA VAL A 101 -1.88 -6.19 -23.36
C VAL A 101 -3.41 -6.02 -23.27
N LEU A 102 -3.88 -4.78 -23.28
CA LEU A 102 -5.29 -4.38 -23.27
C LEU A 102 -5.63 -3.66 -24.58
N PRO A 103 -5.82 -4.37 -25.71
CA PRO A 103 -6.05 -3.74 -27.01
C PRO A 103 -7.32 -2.87 -27.05
N GLU A 104 -8.30 -3.16 -26.19
CA GLU A 104 -9.50 -2.35 -25.98
C GLU A 104 -9.20 -0.92 -25.48
N TRP A 105 -7.99 -0.67 -24.95
CA TRP A 105 -7.53 0.64 -24.48
C TRP A 105 -6.74 1.43 -25.54
N SER A 106 -6.68 0.95 -26.77
CA SER A 106 -5.94 1.62 -27.86
C SER A 106 -6.48 3.00 -28.22
N ASN A 107 -7.75 3.27 -27.92
CA ASN A 107 -8.45 4.50 -28.28
C ASN A 107 -8.86 5.33 -27.06
N LEU A 108 -8.25 5.11 -25.89
CA LEU A 108 -8.51 5.95 -24.72
C LEU A 108 -8.18 7.43 -25.05
N GLY A 109 -9.15 8.32 -24.84
CA GLY A 109 -8.93 9.76 -24.94
C GLY A 109 -8.57 10.38 -23.60
N VAL A 110 -8.03 11.60 -23.62
CA VAL A 110 -7.87 12.47 -22.46
C VAL A 110 -9.08 13.41 -22.40
N TRP A 111 -9.68 13.55 -21.24
CA TRP A 111 -10.87 14.37 -21.02
C TRP A 111 -10.69 15.82 -21.51
N THR A 112 -11.64 16.30 -22.30
CA THR A 112 -11.67 17.69 -22.79
C THR A 112 -12.97 18.41 -22.44
N GLY A 113 -13.96 17.66 -21.92
CA GLY A 113 -15.24 18.23 -21.55
C GLY A 113 -16.34 17.18 -21.36
N GLY A 114 -17.56 17.68 -21.19
CA GLY A 114 -18.73 16.81 -20.96
C GLY A 114 -18.92 16.44 -19.50
N THR A 115 -19.97 15.66 -19.26
CA THR A 115 -20.38 15.21 -17.94
C THR A 115 -20.66 13.70 -17.97
N LEU A 116 -20.97 13.13 -16.83
CA LEU A 116 -21.29 11.71 -16.70
C LEU A 116 -22.30 11.24 -17.77
N GLY A 117 -21.92 10.20 -18.50
CA GLY A 117 -22.68 9.63 -19.61
C GLY A 117 -22.48 10.33 -20.98
N ASN A 118 -21.74 11.46 -21.05
CA ASN A 118 -21.44 12.16 -22.29
C ASN A 118 -20.08 12.88 -22.20
N PHE A 119 -19.04 12.16 -21.83
CA PHE A 119 -17.69 12.71 -21.84
C PHE A 119 -17.15 12.89 -23.25
N THR A 120 -16.30 13.90 -23.43
CA THR A 120 -15.53 14.12 -24.65
C THR A 120 -14.03 14.00 -24.32
N GLY A 121 -13.25 13.49 -25.25
CA GLY A 121 -11.82 13.32 -25.09
C GLY A 121 -11.08 13.43 -26.43
N GLU A 122 -9.80 13.77 -26.35
CA GLU A 122 -8.89 13.79 -27.49
C GLU A 122 -7.79 12.72 -27.29
N PRO A 123 -7.20 12.20 -28.37
CA PRO A 123 -6.10 11.24 -28.27
C PRO A 123 -4.97 11.79 -27.38
N PRO A 124 -4.39 10.96 -26.49
CA PRO A 124 -3.27 11.37 -25.66
C PRO A 124 -2.03 11.67 -26.51
N ARG A 125 -1.17 12.59 -26.04
CA ARG A 125 0.10 12.94 -26.70
C ARG A 125 1.08 11.76 -26.78
N ARG A 126 0.98 10.80 -25.87
CA ARG A 126 1.66 9.53 -25.92
C ARG A 126 0.79 8.41 -25.36
N PRO A 127 1.01 7.16 -25.78
CA PRO A 127 0.33 6.02 -25.16
C PRO A 127 0.61 5.96 -23.64
N MET A 128 -0.38 5.49 -22.87
CA MET A 128 -0.18 5.09 -21.47
C MET A 128 0.79 3.91 -21.45
N GLN A 129 1.85 3.99 -20.64
CA GLN A 129 2.84 2.96 -20.45
C GLN A 129 2.60 2.19 -19.15
N MET A 130 3.15 0.96 -19.05
CA MET A 130 3.06 0.12 -17.84
C MET A 130 3.58 0.85 -16.59
N VAL A 131 4.65 1.64 -16.73
CA VAL A 131 5.19 2.44 -15.63
C VAL A 131 4.19 3.47 -15.11
N ASP A 132 3.28 3.99 -15.94
CA ASP A 132 2.27 4.96 -15.52
C ASP A 132 1.22 4.34 -14.59
N LEU A 133 0.93 3.03 -14.74
CA LEU A 133 0.06 2.29 -13.81
C LEU A 133 0.73 2.11 -12.45
N LEU A 134 2.02 1.75 -12.44
CA LEU A 134 2.79 1.47 -11.23
C LEU A 134 3.01 2.71 -10.36
N ARG A 135 3.14 3.88 -10.96
CA ARG A 135 3.47 5.14 -10.27
C ARG A 135 2.31 6.13 -10.18
N HIS A 136 1.08 5.72 -10.52
CA HIS A 136 -0.12 6.56 -10.49
C HIS A 136 -0.04 7.83 -11.35
N THR A 137 0.54 7.74 -12.55
CA THR A 137 0.58 8.83 -13.53
C THR A 137 -0.17 8.47 -14.82
N SER A 138 -1.06 7.50 -14.75
CA SER A 138 -1.77 6.95 -15.92
C SER A 138 -2.89 7.84 -16.46
N GLY A 139 -3.41 8.79 -15.67
CA GLY A 139 -4.61 9.54 -15.97
C GLY A 139 -5.92 8.87 -15.54
N LEU A 140 -5.84 7.67 -14.96
CA LEU A 140 -7.00 7.01 -14.35
C LEU A 140 -7.40 7.72 -13.04
N SER A 141 -8.69 7.68 -12.68
CA SER A 141 -9.20 8.16 -11.39
C SER A 141 -9.49 7.00 -10.42
N TYR A 142 -10.16 7.28 -9.31
CA TYR A 142 -10.54 6.32 -8.30
C TYR A 142 -11.88 6.70 -7.66
N HIS A 143 -12.69 5.71 -7.28
CA HIS A 143 -13.99 5.92 -6.66
C HIS A 143 -13.97 6.71 -5.34
N ILE A 144 -12.81 6.79 -4.67
CA ILE A 144 -12.61 7.53 -3.41
C ILE A 144 -12.15 8.98 -3.63
N GLN A 145 -11.77 9.36 -4.84
CA GLN A 145 -11.34 10.72 -5.16
C GLN A 145 -12.51 11.69 -5.15
N GLN A 146 -12.19 12.96 -4.87
CA GLN A 146 -13.15 14.07 -4.86
C GLN A 146 -12.52 15.30 -5.51
N GLY A 147 -13.19 15.85 -6.51
CA GLY A 147 -12.75 17.04 -7.22
C GLY A 147 -12.23 16.82 -8.64
N GLY A 148 -12.12 15.57 -9.11
CA GLY A 148 -11.90 15.22 -10.50
C GLY A 148 -13.19 15.16 -11.32
N HIS A 149 -13.07 15.31 -12.64
CA HIS A 149 -14.22 15.30 -13.55
C HIS A 149 -14.85 13.90 -13.70
N LEU A 150 -14.05 12.85 -13.51
CA LEU A 150 -14.43 11.45 -13.71
C LEU A 150 -14.82 10.72 -12.42
N ASP A 151 -14.65 11.33 -11.26
CA ASP A 151 -14.85 10.66 -9.96
C ASP A 151 -16.27 10.08 -9.79
N GLY A 152 -17.28 10.77 -10.37
CA GLY A 152 -18.66 10.31 -10.42
C GLY A 152 -18.79 8.99 -11.17
N ALA A 153 -18.19 8.90 -12.36
CA ALA A 153 -18.21 7.70 -13.19
C ALA A 153 -17.53 6.52 -12.48
N TYR A 154 -16.39 6.76 -11.84
CA TYR A 154 -15.70 5.72 -11.06
C TYR A 154 -16.50 5.24 -9.85
N ARG A 155 -17.29 6.12 -9.21
CA ARG A 155 -18.22 5.69 -8.15
C ARG A 155 -19.37 4.84 -8.69
N ASP A 156 -19.89 5.18 -9.86
CA ASP A 156 -20.99 4.44 -10.50
C ASP A 156 -20.56 3.06 -10.98
N LEU A 157 -19.30 2.86 -11.36
CA LEU A 157 -18.74 1.55 -11.65
C LEU A 157 -18.73 0.62 -10.42
N SER A 158 -18.91 1.18 -9.21
CA SER A 158 -19.09 0.42 -7.96
C SER A 158 -18.04 -0.68 -7.78
N LEU A 159 -16.75 -0.29 -7.78
CA LEU A 159 -15.61 -1.20 -7.64
C LEU A 159 -15.87 -2.32 -6.61
N GLY A 160 -15.86 -3.55 -7.10
CA GLY A 160 -15.94 -4.75 -6.27
C GLY A 160 -17.31 -5.13 -5.73
N VAL A 161 -18.37 -4.40 -6.08
CA VAL A 161 -19.74 -4.73 -5.65
C VAL A 161 -20.56 -5.35 -6.77
N LYS A 162 -20.40 -4.88 -8.00
CA LYS A 162 -21.26 -5.28 -9.14
C LYS A 162 -20.46 -5.85 -10.32
N THR A 163 -19.15 -5.68 -10.38
CA THR A 163 -18.32 -6.05 -11.51
C THR A 163 -17.20 -6.99 -11.09
N THR A 164 -16.78 -7.89 -11.97
CA THR A 164 -15.51 -8.60 -11.90
C THR A 164 -14.35 -7.68 -12.31
N LEU A 165 -13.12 -8.10 -12.06
CA LEU A 165 -11.95 -7.33 -12.48
C LEU A 165 -11.88 -7.12 -14.00
N PRO A 166 -12.10 -8.15 -14.86
CA PRO A 166 -12.17 -7.97 -16.30
C PRO A 166 -13.28 -7.01 -16.77
N GLU A 167 -14.48 -7.12 -16.20
CA GLU A 167 -15.61 -6.24 -16.54
C GLU A 167 -15.33 -4.78 -16.15
N PHE A 168 -14.69 -4.57 -15.01
CA PHE A 168 -14.27 -3.24 -14.58
C PHE A 168 -13.25 -2.62 -15.55
N VAL A 169 -12.22 -3.37 -15.94
CA VAL A 169 -11.20 -2.89 -16.88
C VAL A 169 -11.80 -2.62 -18.26
N ALA A 170 -12.73 -3.46 -18.71
CA ALA A 170 -13.48 -3.22 -19.95
C ALA A 170 -14.33 -1.94 -19.88
N ALA A 171 -15.02 -1.71 -18.76
CA ALA A 171 -15.83 -0.50 -18.58
C ALA A 171 -14.99 0.79 -18.50
N LEU A 172 -13.74 0.72 -18.06
CA LEU A 172 -12.82 1.86 -18.08
C LEU A 172 -12.44 2.28 -19.51
N ALA A 173 -12.55 1.39 -20.51
CA ALA A 173 -12.29 1.71 -21.91
C ALA A 173 -13.29 2.76 -22.47
N ASP A 174 -14.45 2.89 -21.86
CA ASP A 174 -15.49 3.85 -22.25
C ASP A 174 -15.33 5.23 -21.56
N LEU A 175 -14.35 5.36 -20.67
CA LEU A 175 -14.08 6.61 -19.95
C LEU A 175 -12.79 7.25 -20.45
N PRO A 176 -12.75 8.59 -20.58
CA PRO A 176 -11.48 9.27 -20.87
C PRO A 176 -10.55 9.22 -19.66
N LEU A 177 -9.29 9.54 -19.87
CA LEU A 177 -8.32 9.79 -18.81
C LEU A 177 -8.54 11.20 -18.22
N GLU A 178 -8.34 11.37 -16.93
CA GLU A 178 -8.47 12.67 -16.23
C GLU A 178 -7.41 13.67 -16.69
N HIS A 179 -6.24 13.19 -17.08
CA HIS A 179 -5.09 13.96 -17.55
C HIS A 179 -4.19 13.14 -18.45
N GLU A 180 -3.27 13.79 -19.16
CA GLU A 180 -2.26 13.14 -19.99
C GLU A 180 -1.40 12.16 -19.21
N PRO A 181 -1.15 10.95 -19.71
CA PRO A 181 -0.25 10.00 -19.08
C PRO A 181 1.14 10.59 -18.81
N GLY A 182 1.58 10.54 -17.57
CA GLY A 182 2.88 11.05 -17.11
C GLY A 182 2.93 12.50 -16.66
N GLU A 183 1.86 13.28 -16.78
CA GLU A 183 1.89 14.71 -16.43
C GLU A 183 1.57 14.99 -14.95
N HIS A 184 0.62 14.25 -14.40
CA HIS A 184 0.20 14.43 -13.03
C HIS A 184 0.28 13.13 -12.23
N TRP A 185 0.53 13.26 -10.95
CA TRP A 185 0.33 12.17 -10.01
C TRP A 185 -1.12 12.21 -9.50
N HIS A 186 -1.85 11.14 -9.74
CA HIS A 186 -3.24 11.00 -9.33
C HIS A 186 -3.50 9.59 -8.81
N TYR A 187 -3.68 9.46 -7.49
CA TYR A 187 -3.92 8.17 -6.86
C TYR A 187 -5.17 7.51 -7.43
N SER A 188 -5.06 6.32 -7.98
CA SER A 188 -6.04 5.78 -8.92
C SER A 188 -6.24 4.28 -8.80
N ALA A 189 -7.24 3.76 -9.53
CA ALA A 189 -7.48 2.35 -9.75
C ALA A 189 -6.41 1.66 -10.63
N ALA A 190 -5.32 2.35 -10.96
CA ALA A 190 -4.27 1.82 -11.82
C ALA A 190 -3.70 0.47 -11.34
N THR A 191 -3.60 0.25 -10.03
CA THR A 191 -3.09 -1.02 -9.50
C THR A 191 -4.13 -2.15 -9.60
N ASP A 192 -5.43 -1.84 -9.64
CA ASP A 192 -6.46 -2.83 -9.98
C ASP A 192 -6.33 -3.26 -11.44
N VAL A 193 -6.13 -2.29 -12.34
CA VAL A 193 -5.83 -2.54 -13.76
C VAL A 193 -4.56 -3.37 -13.90
N LEU A 194 -3.51 -3.06 -13.13
CA LEU A 194 -2.27 -3.82 -13.12
C LEU A 194 -2.50 -5.29 -12.72
N GLY A 195 -3.42 -5.57 -11.81
CA GLY A 195 -3.84 -6.94 -11.47
C GLY A 195 -4.39 -7.69 -12.69
N TYR A 196 -5.21 -7.02 -13.50
CA TYR A 196 -5.71 -7.63 -14.74
C TYR A 196 -4.61 -7.78 -15.82
N VAL A 197 -3.70 -6.82 -15.93
CA VAL A 197 -2.52 -6.95 -16.81
C VAL A 197 -1.67 -8.16 -16.43
N ILE A 198 -1.47 -8.42 -15.13
CA ILE A 198 -0.77 -9.62 -14.65
C ILE A 198 -1.49 -10.89 -15.08
N GLU A 199 -2.82 -10.93 -14.93
CA GLU A 199 -3.64 -12.07 -15.37
C GLU A 199 -3.48 -12.32 -16.87
N ARG A 200 -3.56 -11.27 -17.68
CA ARG A 200 -3.42 -11.36 -19.15
C ARG A 200 -2.02 -11.82 -19.61
N LEU A 201 -0.97 -11.32 -18.95
CA LEU A 201 0.43 -11.67 -19.29
C LEU A 201 0.80 -13.08 -18.83
N SER A 202 0.36 -13.48 -17.63
CA SER A 202 0.71 -14.77 -17.04
C SER A 202 -0.16 -15.93 -17.55
N GLY A 203 -1.36 -15.64 -18.06
CA GLY A 203 -2.36 -16.65 -18.40
C GLY A 203 -2.99 -17.34 -17.19
N GLN A 204 -2.80 -16.80 -15.97
CA GLN A 204 -3.33 -17.32 -14.72
C GLN A 204 -4.27 -16.29 -14.07
N PRO A 205 -5.33 -16.69 -13.32
CA PRO A 205 -6.08 -15.78 -12.50
C PRO A 205 -5.14 -14.99 -11.57
N PHE A 206 -5.37 -13.69 -11.43
CA PHE A 206 -4.50 -12.81 -10.66
C PHE A 206 -4.30 -13.29 -9.21
N GLU A 207 -5.37 -13.77 -8.58
CA GLU A 207 -5.33 -14.34 -7.23
C GLU A 207 -4.37 -15.54 -7.14
N ASP A 208 -4.44 -16.44 -8.11
CA ASP A 208 -3.60 -17.63 -8.16
C ASP A 208 -2.14 -17.27 -8.40
N PHE A 209 -1.87 -16.32 -9.31
CA PHE A 209 -0.51 -15.83 -9.55
C PHE A 209 0.14 -15.27 -8.27
N VAL A 210 -0.57 -14.40 -7.57
CA VAL A 210 -0.08 -13.81 -6.31
C VAL A 210 0.17 -14.90 -5.26
N ARG A 211 -0.77 -15.81 -5.08
CA ARG A 211 -0.64 -16.92 -4.14
C ARG A 211 0.59 -17.79 -4.47
N ASP A 212 0.71 -18.24 -5.71
CA ASP A 212 1.68 -19.27 -6.09
C ASP A 212 3.10 -18.70 -6.27
N ARG A 213 3.20 -17.46 -6.75
CA ARG A 213 4.49 -16.84 -7.07
C ARG A 213 5.06 -15.98 -5.92
N ILE A 214 4.22 -15.53 -4.97
CA ILE A 214 4.64 -14.62 -3.89
C ILE A 214 4.32 -15.20 -2.51
N LEU A 215 3.02 -15.40 -2.22
CA LEU A 215 2.60 -15.69 -0.85
C LEU A 215 3.10 -17.05 -0.37
N THR A 216 2.94 -18.10 -1.17
CA THR A 216 3.38 -19.45 -0.84
C THR A 216 4.91 -19.54 -0.72
N PRO A 217 5.71 -19.06 -1.68
CA PRO A 217 7.17 -19.08 -1.55
C PRO A 217 7.70 -18.30 -0.35
N LEU A 218 7.02 -17.20 0.02
CA LEU A 218 7.38 -16.43 1.20
C LEU A 218 6.82 -17.00 2.50
N GLY A 219 5.99 -18.05 2.46
CA GLY A 219 5.32 -18.58 3.65
C GLY A 219 4.35 -17.62 4.32
N MET A 220 3.71 -16.74 3.54
CA MET A 220 2.70 -15.76 3.98
C MET A 220 1.33 -16.45 4.05
N THR A 221 1.17 -17.38 4.98
CA THR A 221 0.03 -18.31 5.02
C THR A 221 -1.30 -17.69 5.46
N ASP A 222 -1.25 -16.52 6.06
CA ASP A 222 -2.42 -15.75 6.54
C ASP A 222 -2.75 -14.54 5.64
N THR A 223 -2.09 -14.47 4.47
CA THR A 223 -2.33 -13.42 3.48
C THR A 223 -3.10 -13.99 2.30
N ALA A 224 -4.24 -13.39 1.98
CA ALA A 224 -5.11 -13.84 0.89
C ALA A 224 -6.13 -12.75 0.50
N PHE A 225 -6.84 -12.95 -0.63
CA PHE A 225 -7.93 -12.07 -1.05
C PHE A 225 -9.25 -12.33 -0.30
N SER A 226 -9.31 -13.40 0.47
CA SER A 226 -10.37 -13.66 1.46
C SER A 226 -9.81 -14.50 2.60
N VAL A 227 -10.45 -14.39 3.77
CA VAL A 227 -10.03 -15.17 4.93
C VAL A 227 -10.50 -16.60 4.80
N PRO A 228 -9.62 -17.62 4.86
CA PRO A 228 -10.02 -19.03 4.88
C PRO A 228 -10.99 -19.33 6.04
N THR A 229 -11.93 -20.21 5.81
CA THR A 229 -13.01 -20.51 6.78
C THR A 229 -12.50 -20.94 8.15
N ASP A 230 -11.44 -21.73 8.18
CA ASP A 230 -10.77 -22.21 9.41
C ASP A 230 -10.05 -21.09 10.18
N LYS A 231 -9.84 -19.94 9.55
CA LYS A 231 -9.17 -18.77 10.12
C LYS A 231 -10.10 -17.61 10.48
N LEU A 232 -11.40 -17.73 10.21
CA LEU A 232 -12.37 -16.65 10.48
C LEU A 232 -12.41 -16.24 11.96
N GLY A 233 -12.11 -17.14 12.89
CA GLY A 233 -11.99 -16.81 14.32
C GLY A 233 -10.84 -15.86 14.70
N ARG A 234 -9.92 -15.58 13.76
CA ARG A 234 -8.85 -14.59 13.91
C ARG A 234 -9.11 -13.30 13.12
N PHE A 235 -10.16 -13.27 12.32
CA PHE A 235 -10.51 -12.09 11.53
C PHE A 235 -11.40 -11.15 12.35
N MET A 236 -11.07 -9.87 12.35
CA MET A 236 -11.73 -8.88 13.18
C MET A 236 -12.61 -7.91 12.37
N PRO A 237 -13.59 -7.26 13.00
CA PRO A 237 -14.32 -6.15 12.39
C PRO A 237 -13.43 -4.96 12.08
N CYS A 238 -13.87 -4.11 11.15
CA CYS A 238 -13.26 -2.82 10.83
C CYS A 238 -14.24 -1.70 11.19
N TYR A 239 -13.70 -0.63 11.74
CA TYR A 239 -14.44 0.53 12.21
C TYR A 239 -14.20 1.74 11.30
N ALA A 240 -15.04 2.76 11.42
CA ALA A 240 -14.84 4.06 10.80
C ALA A 240 -14.97 5.16 11.85
N LEU A 241 -14.19 6.22 11.72
CA LEU A 241 -14.30 7.40 12.54
C LEU A 241 -15.29 8.39 11.90
N THR A 242 -16.31 8.78 12.67
CA THR A 242 -17.34 9.73 12.23
C THR A 242 -17.39 10.92 13.18
N GLY A 243 -18.14 11.95 12.84
CA GLY A 243 -18.39 13.09 13.76
C GLY A 243 -19.08 12.71 15.08
N GLN A 244 -19.66 11.51 15.15
CA GLN A 244 -20.31 10.96 16.35
C GLN A 244 -19.42 9.95 17.10
N GLY A 245 -18.16 9.78 16.66
CA GLY A 245 -17.22 8.80 17.20
C GLY A 245 -17.02 7.61 16.28
N ARG A 246 -16.48 6.53 16.84
CA ARG A 246 -16.18 5.30 16.13
C ARG A 246 -17.46 4.46 15.94
N VAL A 247 -17.69 3.97 14.72
CA VAL A 247 -18.81 3.09 14.36
C VAL A 247 -18.30 1.84 13.65
N LEU A 248 -19.02 0.72 13.77
CA LEU A 248 -18.74 -0.48 13.01
C LEU A 248 -19.00 -0.20 11.52
N PHE A 249 -17.97 -0.43 10.69
CA PHE A 249 -18.05 -0.22 9.24
C PHE A 249 -18.20 -1.54 8.46
N ASP A 250 -17.35 -2.52 8.73
CA ASP A 250 -17.34 -3.82 8.06
C ASP A 250 -17.15 -4.95 9.10
N PRO A 251 -18.20 -5.73 9.38
CA PRO A 251 -18.13 -6.81 10.37
C PRO A 251 -17.14 -7.90 9.93
N ALA A 252 -16.70 -8.74 10.88
CA ALA A 252 -15.83 -9.88 10.59
C ALA A 252 -16.46 -10.86 9.57
N ALA A 253 -17.79 -11.03 9.60
CA ALA A 253 -18.53 -11.84 8.61
C ALA A 253 -18.80 -11.09 7.29
N GLY A 254 -18.16 -9.93 7.05
CA GLY A 254 -18.35 -9.07 5.89
C GLY A 254 -17.68 -9.56 4.61
N ARG A 255 -17.34 -8.60 3.75
CA ARG A 255 -16.86 -8.86 2.39
C ARG A 255 -15.66 -9.81 2.32
N PHE A 256 -14.68 -9.65 3.19
CA PHE A 256 -13.44 -10.44 3.16
C PHE A 256 -13.57 -11.85 3.76
N ALA A 257 -14.71 -12.19 4.36
CA ALA A 257 -15.00 -13.55 4.85
C ALA A 257 -15.47 -14.51 3.74
N ARG A 258 -15.53 -14.07 2.49
CA ARG A 258 -15.98 -14.84 1.33
C ARG A 258 -15.07 -14.59 0.15
N PRO A 259 -14.93 -15.52 -0.80
CA PRO A 259 -14.22 -15.29 -2.04
C PRO A 259 -14.72 -14.00 -2.73
N PRO A 260 -13.84 -13.10 -3.15
CA PRO A 260 -14.25 -11.85 -3.74
C PRO A 260 -14.78 -12.05 -5.16
N HIS A 261 -15.81 -11.30 -5.52
CA HIS A 261 -16.25 -11.18 -6.90
C HIS A 261 -15.27 -10.35 -7.75
N PHE A 262 -14.64 -9.39 -7.10
CA PHE A 262 -13.63 -8.51 -7.67
C PHE A 262 -12.30 -8.71 -6.93
N VAL A 263 -11.32 -9.32 -7.57
CA VAL A 263 -9.98 -9.52 -7.02
C VAL A 263 -9.19 -8.23 -7.18
N SER A 264 -9.21 -7.37 -6.16
CA SER A 264 -8.61 -6.04 -6.22
C SER A 264 -7.10 -6.08 -6.04
N GLY A 265 -6.35 -5.72 -7.06
CA GLY A 265 -4.91 -5.48 -6.99
C GLY A 265 -4.56 -4.22 -6.18
N GLY A 266 -5.51 -3.30 -6.07
CA GLY A 266 -5.36 -2.05 -5.33
C GLY A 266 -5.67 -2.13 -3.83
N GLY A 267 -6.39 -3.18 -3.35
CA GLY A 267 -6.80 -3.18 -1.94
C GLY A 267 -7.49 -4.45 -1.46
N GLY A 268 -7.33 -5.58 -2.16
CA GLY A 268 -8.10 -6.80 -1.91
C GLY A 268 -7.56 -7.74 -0.86
N LEU A 269 -6.35 -7.55 -0.36
CA LEU A 269 -5.73 -8.51 0.56
C LEU A 269 -6.09 -8.26 2.03
N VAL A 270 -6.12 -9.35 2.76
CA VAL A 270 -5.99 -9.41 4.21
C VAL A 270 -4.63 -9.99 4.56
N SER A 271 -4.10 -9.70 5.76
CA SER A 271 -2.79 -10.20 6.21
C SER A 271 -2.64 -10.12 7.72
N THR A 272 -1.59 -10.71 8.25
CA THR A 272 -1.09 -10.50 9.61
C THR A 272 0.18 -9.64 9.59
N ALA A 273 0.56 -9.08 10.74
CA ALA A 273 1.83 -8.36 10.87
C ALA A 273 3.04 -9.28 10.62
N ALA A 274 2.94 -10.54 11.03
CA ALA A 274 4.00 -11.54 10.83
C ALA A 274 4.22 -11.86 9.35
N ASP A 275 3.15 -12.07 8.58
CA ASP A 275 3.24 -12.28 7.13
C ASP A 275 3.78 -11.05 6.41
N TYR A 276 3.24 -9.87 6.75
CA TYR A 276 3.69 -8.64 6.11
C TYR A 276 5.15 -8.30 6.42
N LEU A 277 5.65 -8.71 7.60
CA LEU A 277 7.08 -8.62 7.92
C LEU A 277 7.94 -9.47 6.97
N ARG A 278 7.47 -10.65 6.55
CA ARG A 278 8.21 -11.47 5.56
C ARG A 278 8.38 -10.72 4.25
N LEU A 279 7.32 -10.07 3.77
CA LEU A 279 7.39 -9.21 2.58
C LEU A 279 8.36 -8.03 2.77
N CYS A 280 8.27 -7.32 3.90
CA CYS A 280 9.17 -6.20 4.18
C CYS A 280 10.63 -6.64 4.28
N ARG A 281 10.90 -7.83 4.86
CA ARG A 281 12.25 -8.43 4.89
C ARG A 281 12.75 -8.78 3.50
N LEU A 282 11.88 -9.33 2.63
CA LEU A 282 12.22 -9.56 1.21
C LEU A 282 12.69 -8.26 0.55
N PHE A 283 11.93 -7.18 0.73
CA PHE A 283 12.28 -5.86 0.18
C PHE A 283 13.60 -5.34 0.75
N LEU A 284 13.76 -5.39 2.07
CA LEU A 284 14.98 -4.95 2.77
C LEU A 284 16.23 -5.74 2.33
N ARG A 285 16.06 -7.00 1.96
CA ARG A 285 17.12 -7.92 1.50
C ARG A 285 17.27 -7.95 -0.03
N GLY A 286 16.71 -6.97 -0.74
CA GLY A 286 16.90 -6.81 -2.18
C GLY A 286 16.24 -7.91 -3.02
N GLY A 287 15.06 -8.40 -2.60
CA GLY A 287 14.26 -9.35 -3.38
C GLY A 287 14.49 -10.82 -3.05
N GLU A 288 15.22 -11.11 -1.95
CA GLU A 288 15.46 -12.47 -1.45
C GLU A 288 15.16 -12.59 0.04
N LEU A 289 14.51 -13.68 0.46
CA LEU A 289 14.23 -13.98 1.85
C LEU A 289 14.43 -15.48 2.12
N ASP A 290 15.22 -15.82 3.14
CA ASP A 290 15.43 -17.19 3.62
C ASP A 290 15.77 -18.20 2.49
N GLY A 291 16.59 -17.76 1.50
CA GLY A 291 16.98 -18.53 0.31
C GLY A 291 15.99 -18.51 -0.84
N THR A 292 14.83 -17.89 -0.67
CA THR A 292 13.83 -17.70 -1.74
C THR A 292 14.00 -16.34 -2.40
N ARG A 293 14.41 -16.33 -3.67
CA ARG A 293 14.53 -15.12 -4.48
C ARG A 293 13.28 -14.97 -5.37
N LEU A 294 12.60 -13.83 -5.25
CA LEU A 294 11.45 -13.48 -6.10
C LEU A 294 11.83 -12.54 -7.23
N ILE A 295 12.71 -11.57 -6.95
CA ILE A 295 13.25 -10.62 -7.93
C ILE A 295 14.75 -10.36 -7.66
N SER A 296 15.43 -9.77 -8.63
CA SER A 296 16.84 -9.42 -8.50
C SER A 296 17.04 -8.18 -7.61
N PRO A 297 18.21 -8.02 -6.96
CA PRO A 297 18.51 -6.81 -6.22
C PRO A 297 18.42 -5.54 -7.07
N LYS A 298 18.71 -5.62 -8.37
CA LYS A 298 18.62 -4.48 -9.29
C LYS A 298 17.18 -4.09 -9.61
N THR A 299 16.29 -5.06 -9.72
CA THR A 299 14.85 -4.80 -9.87
C THR A 299 14.28 -4.19 -8.58
N MET A 300 14.68 -4.69 -7.41
CA MET A 300 14.26 -4.11 -6.13
C MET A 300 14.78 -2.67 -5.98
N GLU A 301 16.05 -2.41 -6.33
CA GLU A 301 16.60 -1.05 -6.35
C GLU A 301 15.81 -0.15 -7.31
N LEU A 302 15.47 -0.65 -8.50
CA LEU A 302 14.65 0.08 -9.47
C LEU A 302 13.27 0.41 -8.89
N MET A 303 12.60 -0.56 -8.26
CA MET A 303 11.26 -0.36 -7.69
C MET A 303 11.22 0.75 -6.62
N THR A 304 12.27 0.88 -5.83
CA THR A 304 12.33 1.80 -4.67
C THR A 304 12.96 3.16 -4.99
N ARG A 305 13.30 3.43 -6.25
CA ARG A 305 13.71 4.78 -6.69
C ARG A 305 12.51 5.62 -7.08
N ASN A 306 12.70 6.94 -7.08
CA ASN A 306 11.68 7.87 -7.57
C ASN A 306 11.53 7.75 -9.10
N HIS A 307 10.34 7.43 -9.54
CA HIS A 307 9.97 7.31 -10.96
C HIS A 307 9.13 8.49 -11.46
N LEU A 308 8.87 9.49 -10.62
CA LEU A 308 8.12 10.66 -11.08
C LEU A 308 8.94 11.45 -12.10
N PRO A 309 8.32 11.88 -13.21
CA PRO A 309 9.00 12.63 -14.27
C PRO A 309 9.78 13.84 -13.75
N GLY A 310 10.99 14.03 -14.31
CA GLY A 310 11.85 15.15 -13.91
C GLY A 310 12.41 15.08 -12.48
N GLY A 311 12.27 13.93 -11.80
CA GLY A 311 12.67 13.81 -10.40
C GLY A 311 11.76 14.56 -9.42
N ALA A 312 10.56 14.92 -9.87
CA ALA A 312 9.57 15.64 -9.07
C ALA A 312 9.16 14.86 -7.81
N ASP A 313 8.57 15.56 -6.85
CA ASP A 313 7.85 14.97 -5.73
C ASP A 313 6.34 14.94 -6.00
N ILE A 314 5.61 14.20 -5.16
CA ILE A 314 4.14 14.07 -5.28
C ILE A 314 3.48 15.45 -5.19
N ALA A 315 3.91 16.31 -4.27
CA ALA A 315 3.30 17.62 -4.08
C ALA A 315 3.43 18.52 -5.32
N GLY A 316 4.52 18.40 -6.07
CA GLY A 316 4.75 19.14 -7.31
C GLY A 316 3.99 18.60 -8.53
N MET A 317 3.48 17.36 -8.46
CA MET A 317 2.78 16.70 -9.56
C MET A 317 1.30 16.41 -9.28
N ALA A 318 0.82 16.60 -8.04
CA ALA A 318 -0.55 16.26 -7.68
C ALA A 318 -1.57 17.06 -8.50
N LEU A 319 -2.55 16.37 -9.10
CA LEU A 319 -3.62 16.98 -9.88
C LEU A 319 -4.56 17.80 -8.99
N THR A 320 -4.84 17.33 -7.81
CA THR A 320 -5.72 17.98 -6.83
C THR A 320 -5.02 18.09 -5.49
N PRO A 321 -5.35 19.09 -4.63
CA PRO A 321 -4.92 19.07 -3.24
C PRO A 321 -5.32 17.72 -2.65
N ILE A 322 -4.36 16.98 -2.15
CA ILE A 322 -4.45 15.55 -1.90
C ILE A 322 -5.43 15.27 -0.75
N ALA A 323 -6.67 15.00 -1.09
CA ALA A 323 -7.69 14.66 -0.11
C ALA A 323 -7.61 13.18 0.31
N VAL A 324 -7.05 12.31 -0.53
CA VAL A 324 -7.00 10.86 -0.27
C VAL A 324 -5.66 10.32 -0.78
N SER A 325 -4.61 10.51 -0.01
CA SER A 325 -3.32 9.88 -0.24
C SER A 325 -2.75 9.41 1.08
N GLU A 326 -2.14 8.25 1.06
CA GLU A 326 -1.35 7.72 2.18
C GLU A 326 -0.13 8.60 2.46
N THR A 327 0.14 9.58 1.60
CA THR A 327 1.21 10.55 1.74
C THR A 327 0.85 11.83 0.98
N SER A 328 0.98 12.98 1.64
CA SER A 328 0.69 14.31 1.07
C SER A 328 1.90 15.21 1.03
N ALA A 329 3.10 14.68 1.28
CA ALA A 329 4.22 15.49 1.64
C ALA A 329 5.05 15.98 0.45
N ALA A 330 5.46 17.24 0.50
CA ALA A 330 6.62 17.72 -0.22
C ALA A 330 7.86 16.90 0.19
N GLY A 331 8.74 16.62 -0.73
CA GLY A 331 9.93 15.80 -0.47
C GLY A 331 9.67 14.28 -0.51
N VAL A 332 8.47 13.86 -0.95
CA VAL A 332 8.13 12.46 -1.18
C VAL A 332 7.91 12.21 -2.66
N GLY A 333 8.68 11.32 -3.25
CA GLY A 333 8.49 10.80 -4.60
C GLY A 333 7.66 9.53 -4.61
N PHE A 334 7.57 8.90 -5.79
CA PHE A 334 6.88 7.64 -5.94
C PHE A 334 7.70 6.67 -6.81
N GLY A 335 7.92 5.49 -6.27
CA GLY A 335 8.57 4.38 -6.96
C GLY A 335 7.55 3.51 -7.71
N LEU A 336 7.86 2.23 -7.88
CA LEU A 336 6.96 1.26 -8.47
C LEU A 336 6.16 0.56 -7.36
N GLY A 337 5.08 1.23 -6.91
CA GLY A 337 4.20 0.75 -5.85
C GLY A 337 4.51 1.24 -4.44
N PHE A 338 5.44 2.17 -4.27
CA PHE A 338 5.84 2.75 -2.97
C PHE A 338 5.94 4.27 -3.05
N ALA A 339 5.62 4.94 -1.95
CA ALA A 339 6.11 6.28 -1.68
C ALA A 339 7.58 6.19 -1.23
N VAL A 340 8.41 7.10 -1.72
CA VAL A 340 9.86 7.14 -1.46
C VAL A 340 10.24 8.49 -0.88
N THR A 341 10.89 8.53 0.26
CA THR A 341 11.41 9.77 0.84
C THR A 341 12.57 10.28 0.01
N LEU A 342 12.43 11.47 -0.58
CA LEU A 342 13.48 12.15 -1.34
C LEU A 342 14.29 13.07 -0.45
N ASP A 343 13.62 13.82 0.42
CA ASP A 343 14.23 14.82 1.28
C ASP A 343 13.52 14.86 2.65
N PRO A 344 14.12 14.29 3.69
CA PRO A 344 13.56 14.30 5.04
C PRO A 344 13.30 15.71 5.61
N VAL A 345 14.09 16.72 5.19
CA VAL A 345 13.88 18.10 5.65
C VAL A 345 12.57 18.66 5.07
N ARG A 346 12.32 18.41 3.78
CA ARG A 346 11.08 18.85 3.14
C ARG A 346 9.84 18.10 3.66
N THR A 347 9.99 16.83 4.05
CA THR A 347 8.91 16.07 4.67
C THR A 347 8.63 16.51 6.11
N MET A 348 9.55 17.20 6.76
CA MET A 348 9.53 17.53 8.19
C MET A 348 9.41 16.29 9.10
N ARG A 349 9.90 15.14 8.64
CA ARG A 349 9.83 13.85 9.34
C ARG A 349 11.22 13.26 9.53
N ALA A 350 11.43 12.61 10.68
CA ALA A 350 12.62 11.81 10.88
C ALA A 350 12.66 10.64 9.90
N GLY A 351 13.84 10.31 9.38
CA GLY A 351 14.09 9.24 8.43
C GLY A 351 15.25 9.52 7.52
N ASN A 352 15.45 8.66 6.54
CA ASN A 352 16.50 8.76 5.55
C ASN A 352 15.94 8.95 4.14
N ALA A 353 16.67 9.68 3.30
CA ALA A 353 16.39 9.67 1.87
C ALA A 353 16.54 8.23 1.35
N GLY A 354 15.56 7.76 0.57
CA GLY A 354 15.50 6.40 0.07
C GLY A 354 14.74 5.41 0.98
N ASP A 355 14.22 5.83 2.15
CA ASP A 355 13.23 5.01 2.82
C ASP A 355 11.93 5.01 2.01
N TYR A 356 11.20 3.91 2.05
CA TYR A 356 9.97 3.75 1.30
C TYR A 356 8.86 3.13 2.15
N SER A 357 7.63 3.49 1.82
CA SER A 357 6.48 3.19 2.65
C SER A 357 5.20 3.11 1.84
N TRP A 358 4.18 2.50 2.42
CA TRP A 358 2.80 2.65 2.01
C TRP A 358 1.85 2.34 3.17
N GLY A 359 0.57 2.69 2.99
CA GLY A 359 -0.43 2.45 4.02
C GLY A 359 -1.71 1.84 3.46
N GLY A 360 -2.62 1.49 4.36
CA GLY A 360 -3.96 0.99 4.06
C GLY A 360 -5.04 1.87 4.65
N ALA A 361 -6.19 1.94 3.97
CA ALA A 361 -7.32 2.79 4.33
C ALA A 361 -7.85 2.55 5.77
N ALA A 362 -7.63 1.35 6.33
CA ALA A 362 -7.98 1.05 7.72
C ALA A 362 -6.90 1.45 8.75
N GLY A 363 -6.00 2.37 8.39
CA GLY A 363 -4.95 2.88 9.28
C GLY A 363 -3.72 1.98 9.39
N THR A 364 -3.65 0.89 8.64
CA THR A 364 -2.44 0.07 8.54
C THR A 364 -1.34 0.84 7.84
N TYR A 365 -0.08 0.57 8.19
CA TYR A 365 1.07 1.29 7.64
C TYR A 365 2.34 0.47 7.78
N PHE A 366 3.27 0.61 6.83
CA PHE A 366 4.63 0.11 6.96
C PHE A 366 5.62 1.08 6.36
N TRP A 367 6.85 1.02 6.83
CA TRP A 367 8.00 1.56 6.10
C TRP A 367 9.21 0.66 6.24
N VAL A 368 10.09 0.77 5.26
CA VAL A 368 11.39 0.12 5.21
C VAL A 368 12.44 1.20 5.04
N ASP A 369 13.44 1.20 5.89
CA ASP A 369 14.60 2.08 5.82
C ASP A 369 15.87 1.23 5.63
N PRO A 370 16.37 1.12 4.38
CA PRO A 370 17.57 0.33 4.10
C PRO A 370 18.84 0.91 4.75
N VAL A 371 18.88 2.22 5.05
CA VAL A 371 20.03 2.86 5.69
C VAL A 371 20.20 2.39 7.12
N GLU A 372 19.08 2.24 7.84
CA GLU A 372 19.07 1.78 9.24
C GLU A 372 18.93 0.26 9.39
N ASP A 373 18.76 -0.51 8.30
CA ASP A 373 18.34 -1.92 8.34
C ASP A 373 17.07 -2.09 9.21
N LEU A 374 16.08 -1.23 8.95
CA LEU A 374 14.87 -1.05 9.76
C LEU A 374 13.62 -1.31 8.96
N THR A 375 12.67 -2.03 9.56
CA THR A 375 11.29 -2.13 9.09
C THR A 375 10.35 -1.93 10.26
N VAL A 376 9.29 -1.15 10.03
CA VAL A 376 8.22 -0.94 11.01
C VAL A 376 6.88 -1.23 10.37
N ILE A 377 6.04 -1.95 11.11
CA ILE A 377 4.69 -2.29 10.71
C ILE A 377 3.73 -1.83 11.82
N PHE A 378 2.71 -1.11 11.42
CA PHE A 378 1.61 -0.69 12.29
C PHE A 378 0.30 -1.21 11.73
N MET A 379 -0.46 -1.92 12.56
CA MET A 379 -1.75 -2.49 12.17
C MET A 379 -2.85 -2.00 13.11
N THR A 380 -3.93 -1.50 12.54
CA THR A 380 -5.19 -1.18 13.21
C THR A 380 -6.34 -1.43 12.25
N GLN A 381 -7.60 -1.32 12.70
CA GLN A 381 -8.78 -1.49 11.83
C GLN A 381 -9.73 -0.31 11.99
N LEU A 382 -9.25 0.87 11.57
CA LEU A 382 -10.03 2.10 11.60
C LEU A 382 -9.91 2.86 10.28
N LEU A 383 -10.99 2.93 9.49
CA LEU A 383 -11.08 3.84 8.34
C LEU A 383 -11.07 5.29 8.81
N LEU A 384 -10.46 6.17 8.00
CA LEU A 384 -10.26 7.57 8.34
C LEU A 384 -9.48 7.76 9.64
N SER A 385 -8.55 6.83 9.91
CA SER A 385 -7.59 6.95 11.00
C SER A 385 -6.82 8.27 10.89
N PRO A 386 -6.58 8.99 12.01
CA PRO A 386 -5.81 10.22 11.95
C PRO A 386 -4.38 9.97 11.42
N ASP A 387 -3.95 10.72 10.41
CA ASP A 387 -2.59 10.62 9.84
C ASP A 387 -1.49 10.84 10.88
N ARG A 388 -1.79 11.68 11.89
CA ARG A 388 -0.87 11.97 13.00
C ARG A 388 -0.33 10.73 13.71
N VAL A 389 -1.08 9.63 13.74
CA VAL A 389 -0.63 8.35 14.34
C VAL A 389 0.65 7.85 13.70
N ARG A 390 0.75 7.95 12.36
CA ARG A 390 1.90 7.51 11.58
C ARG A 390 3.11 8.40 11.82
N ASP A 391 2.91 9.72 11.89
CA ASP A 391 3.97 10.69 12.16
C ASP A 391 4.51 10.55 13.59
N ASP A 392 3.61 10.38 14.56
CA ASP A 392 3.99 10.14 15.96
C ASP A 392 4.80 8.84 16.06
N LEU A 393 4.32 7.72 15.48
CA LEU A 393 5.03 6.44 15.49
C LEU A 393 6.45 6.59 14.91
N ARG A 394 6.54 7.22 13.74
CA ARG A 394 7.82 7.46 13.07
C ARG A 394 8.79 8.26 13.96
N THR A 395 8.29 9.32 14.59
CA THR A 395 9.08 10.14 15.52
C THR A 395 9.62 9.31 16.69
N PHE A 396 8.79 8.49 17.31
CA PHE A 396 9.20 7.68 18.46
C PHE A 396 10.19 6.57 18.09
N VAL A 397 10.02 5.93 16.93
CA VAL A 397 10.92 4.87 16.47
C VAL A 397 12.30 5.44 16.14
N TYR A 398 12.38 6.52 15.37
CA TYR A 398 13.68 7.15 15.06
C TYR A 398 14.33 7.79 16.29
N ALA A 399 13.55 8.30 17.24
CA ALA A 399 14.10 8.78 18.51
C ALA A 399 14.65 7.66 19.41
N ALA A 400 14.31 6.40 19.14
CA ALA A 400 14.85 5.26 19.86
C ALA A 400 16.18 4.75 19.28
N LEU A 401 16.58 5.16 18.08
CA LEU A 401 17.90 4.83 17.54
C LEU A 401 19.00 5.41 18.41
N THR A 402 19.98 4.60 18.77
CA THR A 402 21.12 4.97 19.64
C THR A 402 22.43 5.18 18.87
N ASP A 403 22.49 4.64 17.67
CA ASP A 403 23.62 4.81 16.73
C ASP A 403 23.05 5.00 15.32
N THR A 404 23.83 5.62 14.46
CA THR A 404 23.57 5.64 13.02
C THR A 404 24.62 4.79 12.34
N PRO A 405 24.25 3.99 11.33
CA PRO A 405 25.23 3.27 10.52
C PRO A 405 26.28 4.26 10.00
N THR A 406 27.54 3.91 10.12
CA THR A 406 28.63 4.68 9.49
C THR A 406 28.37 4.70 8.00
N ARG A 407 27.86 5.82 7.48
CA ARG A 407 27.72 6.01 6.03
C ARG A 407 29.03 5.69 5.36
N PRO A 408 29.08 4.82 4.33
CA PRO A 408 30.17 4.87 3.39
C PRO A 408 30.21 6.32 2.85
N ARG A 409 31.29 7.03 3.09
CA ARG A 409 31.52 8.36 2.51
C ARG A 409 31.72 8.20 1.01
N SER A 410 30.63 8.13 0.25
CA SER A 410 30.61 8.39 -1.18
C SER A 410 29.19 8.36 -1.66
N LEU A 411 28.64 9.52 -1.88
CA LEU A 411 27.88 9.96 -3.06
C LEU A 411 27.38 11.36 -2.74
N ALA A 412 28.33 12.31 -2.83
CA ALA A 412 28.00 13.72 -3.03
C ALA A 412 27.71 13.92 -4.51
#